data_339109004fb4d87850e34e2f4e5f49f4
#
_entry.id   339109004fb4d87850e34e2f4e5f49f4
#
_cell.length_a   1.000
_cell.length_b   1.000
_cell.length_c   1.000
_cell.angle_alpha   90.00
_cell.angle_beta   90.00
_cell.angle_gamma   90.00
#
_symmetry.space_group_name_H-M   'P 1'
#
loop_
_entity.id
_entity.type
_entity.pdbx_description
1 polymer ?
#
loop_
_entity_poly.entity_id
_entity_poly.type
_entity_poly.pdbx_seq_one_letter_code
_entity_poly.pdbx_strand_id
1 'polypeptide(L)'
;VFLIASVEHKGAAMAEAPIKRALISVTDKTGIVEFAQTLTKEFGVEVISTGGTAKILEEAGVPVVPIESYTGFPEMMDGRVKTLHPRVHGGLLCRRDNPGHVADAENNGIGMIDLVCVNLYEFEKTVADPSVTLENAIEHIDIGGPSMLRSAAKNNDFVTVVVDPADYGRVLDEMRVHDGATTRASRQQLALKVFKTTAAYDGAIATYLSGVVEAEQSKFPETLLVKAIKEQDLRYGENPQQSAAFYKMPGAPAHSLANAQQLQGKPLSYNNLLDTDAAWAAVREFDDPSVIILKHQNPCGSATAENVVEAYDRAFACDPISAFGGIIAVNREVPLEFV
;
A
#
# COMPACT_ATOMS: atom_id res chain seq x y z
N VAL A 1 18.06 -20.65 -6.92
CA VAL A 1 16.90 -21.18 -7.67
C VAL A 1 15.95 -21.74 -6.63
N PHE A 2 14.90 -20.98 -6.29
CA PHE A 2 13.81 -21.49 -5.47
C PHE A 2 12.72 -22.00 -6.38
N LEU A 3 12.52 -23.31 -6.44
CA LEU A 3 11.36 -23.93 -7.03
C LEU A 3 10.18 -23.69 -6.08
N ILE A 4 9.26 -22.81 -6.42
CA ILE A 4 7.95 -22.75 -5.76
C ILE A 4 7.08 -23.80 -6.43
N ALA A 5 6.95 -24.96 -5.81
CA ALA A 5 5.96 -25.94 -6.19
C ALA A 5 4.57 -25.37 -5.86
N SER A 6 3.69 -25.29 -6.85
CA SER A 6 2.29 -25.00 -6.65
C SER A 6 1.66 -26.16 -5.87
N VAL A 7 1.41 -25.94 -4.57
CA VAL A 7 0.62 -26.87 -3.78
C VAL A 7 -0.85 -26.61 -4.13
N GLU A 8 -1.42 -27.46 -4.99
CA GLU A 8 -2.86 -27.54 -5.14
C GLU A 8 -3.48 -27.98 -3.82
N HIS A 9 -3.99 -27.04 -3.05
CA HIS A 9 -4.86 -27.34 -1.92
C HIS A 9 -6.23 -27.74 -2.47
N LYS A 10 -6.46 -29.03 -2.64
CA LYS A 10 -7.81 -29.61 -2.72
C LYS A 10 -8.45 -29.53 -1.33
N GLY A 11 -8.83 -28.32 -0.90
CA GLY A 11 -9.71 -28.10 0.23
C GLY A 11 -11.14 -28.21 -0.27
N ALA A 12 -11.98 -29.02 0.40
CA ALA A 12 -13.43 -28.99 0.22
C ALA A 12 -13.88 -27.53 0.27
N ALA A 13 -14.75 -27.11 -0.64
CA ALA A 13 -15.33 -25.78 -0.64
C ALA A 13 -16.08 -25.61 0.69
N MET A 14 -15.49 -24.87 1.62
CA MET A 14 -16.19 -24.47 2.84
C MET A 14 -17.34 -23.56 2.42
N ALA A 15 -18.54 -23.84 2.90
CA ALA A 15 -19.71 -23.03 2.64
C ALA A 15 -19.41 -21.57 3.05
N GLU A 16 -19.62 -20.65 2.14
CA GLU A 16 -19.46 -19.22 2.40
C GLU A 16 -20.53 -18.83 3.43
N ALA A 17 -20.08 -18.32 4.59
CA ALA A 17 -21.00 -17.86 5.63
C ALA A 17 -21.25 -16.35 5.46
N PRO A 18 -22.51 -15.88 5.51
CA PRO A 18 -22.81 -14.46 5.41
C PRO A 18 -22.18 -13.68 6.57
N ILE A 19 -21.73 -12.45 6.26
CA ILE A 19 -21.23 -11.50 7.25
C ILE A 19 -22.40 -11.01 8.09
N LYS A 20 -22.37 -11.26 9.40
CA LYS A 20 -23.41 -10.85 10.35
C LYS A 20 -22.98 -9.74 11.28
N ARG A 21 -21.68 -9.64 11.55
CA ARG A 21 -21.12 -8.64 12.45
C ARG A 21 -19.82 -8.07 11.89
N ALA A 22 -19.76 -6.74 11.86
CA ALA A 22 -18.59 -5.98 11.42
C ALA A 22 -18.04 -5.11 12.55
N LEU A 23 -16.72 -5.08 12.70
CA LEU A 23 -16.03 -4.10 13.54
C LEU A 23 -15.41 -3.05 12.63
N ILE A 24 -15.80 -1.79 12.82
CA ILE A 24 -15.37 -0.64 11.99
C ILE A 24 -14.66 0.39 12.86
N SER A 25 -13.38 0.63 12.60
CA SER A 25 -12.58 1.64 13.29
C SER A 25 -11.54 2.21 12.33
N VAL A 26 -11.82 3.38 11.75
CA VAL A 26 -11.01 3.95 10.67
C VAL A 26 -10.52 5.36 11.03
N THR A 27 -9.32 5.70 10.59
CA THR A 27 -8.74 7.06 10.64
C THR A 27 -9.17 7.84 9.41
N ASP A 28 -8.93 7.30 8.22
CA ASP A 28 -9.48 7.84 6.96
C ASP A 28 -10.98 7.49 6.87
N LYS A 29 -11.82 8.53 6.85
CA LYS A 29 -13.28 8.41 6.82
C LYS A 29 -13.88 8.34 5.41
N THR A 30 -13.05 8.31 4.38
CA THR A 30 -13.49 8.27 2.99
C THR A 30 -14.41 7.08 2.74
N GLY A 31 -15.65 7.34 2.32
CA GLY A 31 -16.64 6.33 1.95
C GLY A 31 -17.16 5.42 3.07
N ILE A 32 -16.75 5.65 4.35
CA ILE A 32 -17.10 4.73 5.44
C ILE A 32 -18.57 4.76 5.80
N VAL A 33 -19.23 5.92 5.65
CA VAL A 33 -20.65 6.08 5.95
C VAL A 33 -21.49 5.24 4.98
N GLU A 34 -21.25 5.39 3.69
CA GLU A 34 -21.94 4.65 2.64
C GLU A 34 -21.69 3.15 2.77
N PHE A 35 -20.46 2.76 3.08
CA PHE A 35 -20.11 1.36 3.32
C PHE A 35 -20.89 0.78 4.50
N ALA A 36 -20.89 1.45 5.66
CA ALA A 36 -21.60 0.99 6.85
C ALA A 36 -23.13 1.01 6.67
N GLN A 37 -23.67 2.02 5.99
CA GLN A 37 -25.09 2.08 5.66
C GLN A 37 -25.51 0.91 4.78
N THR A 38 -24.72 0.54 3.79
CA THR A 38 -24.98 -0.60 2.91
C THR A 38 -24.92 -1.90 3.71
N LEU A 39 -23.90 -2.10 4.54
CA LEU A 39 -23.79 -3.28 5.41
C LEU A 39 -25.03 -3.45 6.30
N THR A 40 -25.51 -2.37 6.89
CA THR A 40 -26.66 -2.45 7.82
C THR A 40 -28.01 -2.56 7.10
N LYS A 41 -28.25 -1.74 6.06
CA LYS A 41 -29.57 -1.65 5.40
C LYS A 41 -29.80 -2.77 4.38
N GLU A 42 -28.77 -3.13 3.63
CA GLU A 42 -28.89 -4.15 2.56
C GLU A 42 -28.68 -5.57 3.11
N PHE A 43 -27.71 -5.75 4.02
CA PHE A 43 -27.32 -7.07 4.50
C PHE A 43 -27.70 -7.35 5.97
N GLY A 44 -28.20 -6.37 6.71
CA GLY A 44 -28.58 -6.54 8.12
C GLY A 44 -27.39 -6.79 9.06
N VAL A 45 -26.20 -6.34 8.69
CA VAL A 45 -24.95 -6.52 9.47
C VAL A 45 -24.99 -5.65 10.73
N GLU A 46 -24.71 -6.24 11.89
CA GLU A 46 -24.49 -5.51 13.14
C GLU A 46 -23.12 -4.81 13.07
N VAL A 47 -23.08 -3.50 13.34
CA VAL A 47 -21.84 -2.71 13.30
C VAL A 47 -21.39 -2.39 14.72
N ILE A 48 -20.19 -2.87 15.08
CA ILE A 48 -19.45 -2.45 16.27
C ILE A 48 -18.47 -1.36 15.85
N SER A 49 -18.36 -0.29 16.65
CA SER A 49 -17.41 0.77 16.32
C SER A 49 -16.81 1.45 17.55
N THR A 50 -15.79 2.29 17.33
CA THR A 50 -15.02 2.95 18.38
C THR A 50 -14.97 4.46 18.17
N GLY A 51 -14.95 5.23 19.25
CA GLY A 51 -14.57 6.64 19.29
C GLY A 51 -15.17 7.50 18.16
N GLY A 52 -14.30 8.23 17.45
CA GLY A 52 -14.74 9.15 16.39
C GLY A 52 -15.39 8.47 15.17
N THR A 53 -15.12 7.19 14.92
CA THR A 53 -15.80 6.45 13.84
C THR A 53 -17.23 6.15 14.25
N ALA A 54 -17.46 5.69 15.47
CA ALA A 54 -18.81 5.43 16.00
C ALA A 54 -19.69 6.69 15.90
N LYS A 55 -19.17 7.83 16.35
CA LYS A 55 -19.88 9.11 16.30
C LYS A 55 -20.32 9.51 14.89
N ILE A 56 -19.43 9.41 13.91
CA ILE A 56 -19.75 9.76 12.51
C ILE A 56 -20.82 8.82 11.94
N LEU A 57 -20.74 7.53 12.25
CA LEU A 57 -21.71 6.54 11.79
C LEU A 57 -23.09 6.77 12.43
N GLU A 58 -23.14 7.05 13.73
CA GLU A 58 -24.39 7.38 14.45
C GLU A 58 -25.04 8.67 13.93
N GLU A 59 -24.25 9.73 13.70
CA GLU A 59 -24.72 10.98 13.11
C GLU A 59 -25.31 10.79 11.71
N ALA A 60 -24.79 9.77 10.97
CA ALA A 60 -25.31 9.37 9.66
C ALA A 60 -26.50 8.38 9.72
N GLY A 61 -26.99 8.07 10.92
CA GLY A 61 -28.13 7.19 11.14
C GLY A 61 -27.82 5.68 11.00
N VAL A 62 -26.56 5.29 11.11
CA VAL A 62 -26.15 3.88 11.16
C VAL A 62 -26.33 3.38 12.61
N PRO A 63 -27.05 2.27 12.84
CA PRO A 63 -27.09 1.64 14.16
C PRO A 63 -25.69 1.12 14.53
N VAL A 64 -25.12 1.61 15.63
CA VAL A 64 -23.78 1.23 16.09
C VAL A 64 -23.86 0.63 17.49
N VAL A 65 -23.16 -0.45 17.71
CA VAL A 65 -22.87 -1.00 19.03
C VAL A 65 -21.53 -0.43 19.49
N PRO A 66 -21.47 0.43 20.52
CA PRO A 66 -20.21 0.91 21.05
C PRO A 66 -19.31 -0.25 21.50
N ILE A 67 -18.01 -0.13 21.30
CA ILE A 67 -17.05 -1.18 21.65
C ILE A 67 -17.09 -1.52 23.15
N GLU A 68 -17.32 -0.54 24.00
CA GLU A 68 -17.44 -0.71 25.46
C GLU A 68 -18.66 -1.59 25.82
N SER A 69 -19.77 -1.42 25.11
CA SER A 69 -20.95 -2.25 25.28
C SER A 69 -20.70 -3.69 24.80
N TYR A 70 -19.96 -3.87 23.70
CA TYR A 70 -19.61 -5.19 23.18
C TYR A 70 -18.62 -5.93 24.08
N THR A 71 -17.59 -5.26 24.59
CA THR A 71 -16.58 -5.85 25.47
C THR A 71 -17.06 -6.00 26.90
N GLY A 72 -17.98 -5.13 27.33
CA GLY A 72 -18.35 -4.95 28.74
C GLY A 72 -17.25 -4.30 29.55
N PHE A 73 -16.30 -3.62 28.91
CA PHE A 73 -15.14 -3.01 29.54
C PHE A 73 -14.95 -1.55 29.08
N PRO A 74 -14.71 -0.60 29.99
CA PRO A 74 -14.55 0.80 29.62
C PRO A 74 -13.24 1.03 28.88
N GLU A 75 -13.20 2.08 28.07
CA GLU A 75 -11.97 2.63 27.54
C GLU A 75 -11.08 3.16 28.67
N MET A 76 -9.77 2.89 28.58
CA MET A 76 -8.81 3.26 29.63
C MET A 76 -7.56 3.92 29.03
N MET A 77 -6.81 4.62 29.91
CA MET A 77 -5.53 5.22 29.57
C MET A 77 -5.65 6.15 28.35
N ASP A 78 -6.62 7.06 28.40
CA ASP A 78 -6.91 8.03 27.35
C ASP A 78 -7.08 7.41 25.94
N GLY A 79 -7.70 6.20 25.89
CA GLY A 79 -7.99 5.51 24.66
C GLY A 79 -6.92 4.54 24.17
N ARG A 80 -5.79 4.44 24.85
CA ARG A 80 -4.73 3.47 24.48
C ARG A 80 -5.19 2.03 24.60
N VAL A 81 -6.15 1.74 25.48
CA VAL A 81 -6.73 0.40 25.68
C VAL A 81 -8.25 0.45 25.51
N LYS A 82 -8.75 -0.05 24.38
CA LYS A 82 -10.17 -0.19 24.09
C LYS A 82 -10.50 -1.43 23.26
N THR A 83 -9.67 -1.79 22.28
CA THR A 83 -9.87 -2.95 21.40
C THR A 83 -8.98 -4.15 21.73
N LEU A 84 -7.96 -3.97 22.58
CA LEU A 84 -7.10 -5.05 23.07
C LEU A 84 -7.83 -5.85 24.15
N HIS A 85 -8.84 -6.60 23.76
CA HIS A 85 -9.72 -7.33 24.66
C HIS A 85 -10.00 -8.75 24.15
N PRO A 86 -10.06 -9.77 25.04
CA PRO A 86 -10.32 -11.17 24.64
C PRO A 86 -11.61 -11.34 23.81
N ARG A 87 -12.67 -10.58 24.08
CA ARG A 87 -13.91 -10.66 23.28
C ARG A 87 -13.68 -10.19 21.84
N VAL A 88 -12.88 -9.17 21.61
CA VAL A 88 -12.54 -8.69 20.26
C VAL A 88 -11.67 -9.71 19.54
N HIS A 89 -10.52 -10.05 20.12
CA HIS A 89 -9.55 -10.94 19.47
C HIS A 89 -10.06 -12.40 19.41
N GLY A 90 -10.83 -12.85 20.39
CA GLY A 90 -11.49 -14.15 20.35
C GLY A 90 -12.53 -14.23 19.22
N GLY A 91 -13.35 -13.19 19.04
CA GLY A 91 -14.29 -13.11 17.92
C GLY A 91 -13.63 -13.12 16.54
N LEU A 92 -12.41 -12.56 16.44
CA LEU A 92 -11.62 -12.55 15.20
C LEU A 92 -10.82 -13.83 14.97
N LEU A 93 -10.27 -14.45 16.01
CA LEU A 93 -9.33 -15.58 15.91
C LEU A 93 -10.00 -16.95 16.03
N CYS A 94 -11.28 -17.01 16.45
CA CYS A 94 -12.01 -18.26 16.56
C CYS A 94 -12.10 -18.98 15.22
N ARG A 95 -11.54 -20.17 15.15
CA ARG A 95 -11.71 -21.07 14.01
C ARG A 95 -13.08 -21.74 14.12
N ARG A 96 -13.99 -21.39 13.21
CA ARG A 96 -15.39 -21.83 13.25
C ARG A 96 -15.58 -23.30 12.85
N ASP A 97 -14.55 -23.89 12.26
CA ASP A 97 -14.45 -25.32 11.93
C ASP A 97 -13.87 -26.17 13.07
N ASN A 98 -13.48 -25.55 14.20
CA ASN A 98 -12.95 -26.22 15.38
C ASN A 98 -13.97 -26.17 16.52
N PRO A 99 -14.61 -27.32 16.87
CA PRO A 99 -15.63 -27.35 17.93
C PRO A 99 -15.12 -26.87 19.30
N GLY A 100 -13.83 -27.11 19.62
CA GLY A 100 -13.23 -26.61 20.86
C GLY A 100 -13.16 -25.10 20.91
N HIS A 101 -12.76 -24.44 19.80
CA HIS A 101 -12.74 -22.98 19.72
C HIS A 101 -14.15 -22.37 19.83
N VAL A 102 -15.15 -23.02 19.22
CA VAL A 102 -16.54 -22.56 19.28
C VAL A 102 -17.06 -22.66 20.70
N ALA A 103 -16.85 -23.81 21.38
CA ALA A 103 -17.22 -24.00 22.78
C ALA A 103 -16.53 -23.00 23.73
N ASP A 104 -15.23 -22.73 23.52
CA ASP A 104 -14.52 -21.72 24.30
C ASP A 104 -15.13 -20.32 24.11
N ALA A 105 -15.48 -19.97 22.89
CA ALA A 105 -16.10 -18.68 22.60
C ALA A 105 -17.48 -18.56 23.26
N GLU A 106 -18.33 -19.59 23.18
CA GLU A 106 -19.65 -19.64 23.80
C GLU A 106 -19.55 -19.55 25.33
N ASN A 107 -18.68 -20.33 25.95
CA ASN A 107 -18.47 -20.36 27.40
C ASN A 107 -17.99 -19.01 27.96
N ASN A 108 -17.30 -18.21 27.16
CA ASN A 108 -16.79 -16.89 27.54
C ASN A 108 -17.63 -15.72 26.99
N GLY A 109 -18.78 -15.97 26.37
CA GLY A 109 -19.64 -14.93 25.81
C GLY A 109 -19.00 -14.13 24.70
N ILE A 110 -18.17 -14.78 23.88
CA ILE A 110 -17.48 -14.16 22.76
C ILE A 110 -18.30 -14.31 21.49
N GLY A 111 -18.82 -13.19 20.98
CA GLY A 111 -19.50 -13.15 19.69
C GLY A 111 -18.50 -13.18 18.52
N MET A 112 -18.86 -13.87 17.42
CA MET A 112 -18.03 -13.88 16.21
C MET A 112 -18.05 -12.52 15.53
N ILE A 113 -16.92 -12.10 15.01
CA ILE A 113 -16.76 -10.92 14.15
C ILE A 113 -16.38 -11.40 12.76
N ASP A 114 -17.21 -11.08 11.77
CA ASP A 114 -17.11 -11.63 10.41
C ASP A 114 -16.38 -10.70 9.45
N LEU A 115 -16.42 -9.40 9.76
CA LEU A 115 -15.73 -8.37 9.00
C LEU A 115 -15.01 -7.41 9.92
N VAL A 116 -13.77 -7.05 9.56
CA VAL A 116 -13.01 -5.96 10.18
C VAL A 116 -12.69 -4.92 9.13
N CYS A 117 -13.08 -3.67 9.39
CA CYS A 117 -12.72 -2.53 8.58
C CYS A 117 -11.92 -1.54 9.43
N VAL A 118 -10.62 -1.54 9.25
CA VAL A 118 -9.67 -0.73 10.03
C VAL A 118 -8.59 -0.20 9.11
N ASN A 119 -8.33 1.10 9.13
CA ASN A 119 -7.11 1.67 8.60
C ASN A 119 -6.30 2.32 9.72
N LEU A 120 -4.99 2.38 9.53
CA LEU A 120 -4.04 2.76 10.55
C LEU A 120 -3.93 4.28 10.68
N TYR A 121 -3.36 4.77 11.77
CA TYR A 121 -2.97 6.16 11.92
C TYR A 121 -1.95 6.53 10.85
N GLU A 122 -2.02 7.77 10.35
CA GLU A 122 -1.16 8.26 9.27
C GLU A 122 0.22 8.66 9.81
N PHE A 123 0.96 7.70 10.38
CA PHE A 123 2.27 7.93 11.00
C PHE A 123 3.25 8.63 10.04
N GLU A 124 3.32 8.17 8.77
CA GLU A 124 4.20 8.79 7.76
C GLU A 124 3.88 10.29 7.56
N LYS A 125 2.60 10.68 7.61
CA LYS A 125 2.21 12.10 7.53
C LYS A 125 2.58 12.88 8.79
N THR A 126 2.39 12.26 9.97
CA THR A 126 2.74 12.87 11.24
C THR A 126 4.24 13.20 11.30
N VAL A 127 5.10 12.26 10.96
CA VAL A 127 6.56 12.44 11.01
C VAL A 127 7.14 13.24 9.83
N ALA A 128 6.34 13.49 8.79
CA ALA A 128 6.71 14.40 7.71
C ALA A 128 6.65 15.89 8.11
N ASP A 129 5.98 16.22 9.21
CA ASP A 129 5.98 17.57 9.77
C ASP A 129 7.32 17.82 10.49
N PRO A 130 8.14 18.78 10.03
CA PRO A 130 9.43 19.08 10.66
C PRO A 130 9.32 19.56 12.13
N SER A 131 8.14 19.96 12.57
CA SER A 131 7.89 20.43 13.94
C SER A 131 7.47 19.32 14.91
N VAL A 132 7.30 18.07 14.42
CA VAL A 132 6.87 16.95 15.26
C VAL A 132 7.91 16.64 16.33
N THR A 133 7.47 16.49 17.58
CA THR A 133 8.33 16.01 18.66
C THR A 133 8.37 14.47 18.66
N LEU A 134 9.45 13.89 19.19
CA LEU A 134 9.56 12.43 19.34
C LEU A 134 8.39 11.88 20.18
N GLU A 135 8.01 12.57 21.26
CA GLU A 135 6.89 12.16 22.10
C GLU A 135 5.57 12.12 21.31
N ASN A 136 5.32 13.15 20.49
CA ASN A 136 4.13 13.19 19.64
C ASN A 136 4.16 12.10 18.55
N ALA A 137 5.31 11.85 17.95
CA ALA A 137 5.47 10.76 16.99
C ALA A 137 5.18 9.39 17.63
N ILE A 138 5.69 9.14 18.84
CA ILE A 138 5.44 7.90 19.58
C ILE A 138 3.95 7.74 19.90
N GLU A 139 3.25 8.81 20.32
CA GLU A 139 1.82 8.76 20.62
C GLU A 139 0.95 8.44 19.39
N HIS A 140 1.44 8.72 18.18
CA HIS A 140 0.77 8.37 16.93
C HIS A 140 1.09 6.96 16.41
N ILE A 141 1.74 6.12 17.22
CA ILE A 141 1.92 4.69 16.91
C ILE A 141 0.63 3.94 17.25
N ASP A 142 -0.04 3.43 16.23
CA ASP A 142 -1.25 2.62 16.40
C ASP A 142 -0.91 1.20 16.86
N ILE A 143 -1.48 0.79 17.99
CA ILE A 143 -1.32 -0.56 18.55
C ILE A 143 -2.56 -1.41 18.27
N GLY A 144 -3.74 -0.85 18.51
CA GLY A 144 -5.01 -1.57 18.40
C GLY A 144 -5.38 -1.96 16.97
N GLY A 145 -5.19 -1.02 16.05
CA GLY A 145 -5.47 -1.23 14.62
C GLY A 145 -4.67 -2.39 14.02
N PRO A 146 -3.32 -2.37 14.07
CA PRO A 146 -2.51 -3.47 13.60
C PRO A 146 -2.83 -4.81 14.26
N SER A 147 -3.13 -4.81 15.56
CA SER A 147 -3.48 -6.03 16.29
C SER A 147 -4.76 -6.67 15.77
N MET A 148 -5.82 -5.89 15.55
CA MET A 148 -7.08 -6.36 14.98
C MET A 148 -6.91 -6.82 13.54
N LEU A 149 -6.22 -6.04 12.71
CA LEU A 149 -5.95 -6.36 11.31
C LEU A 149 -5.21 -7.69 11.18
N ARG A 150 -4.15 -7.90 11.96
CA ARG A 150 -3.35 -9.12 11.94
C ARG A 150 -4.13 -10.33 12.44
N SER A 151 -4.98 -10.16 13.46
CA SER A 151 -5.86 -11.22 13.96
C SER A 151 -6.86 -11.67 12.89
N ALA A 152 -7.54 -10.72 12.25
CA ALA A 152 -8.48 -10.99 11.16
C ALA A 152 -7.79 -11.63 9.95
N ALA A 153 -6.66 -11.07 9.51
CA ALA A 153 -5.90 -11.58 8.38
C ALA A 153 -5.37 -13.00 8.61
N LYS A 154 -4.93 -13.33 9.84
CA LYS A 154 -4.55 -14.70 10.21
C LYS A 154 -5.71 -15.68 10.08
N ASN A 155 -6.94 -15.24 10.35
CA ASN A 155 -8.15 -16.06 10.31
C ASN A 155 -8.99 -15.81 9.04
N ASN A 156 -8.32 -15.54 7.91
CA ASN A 156 -8.97 -15.19 6.63
C ASN A 156 -9.84 -16.31 6.04
N ASP A 157 -9.79 -17.51 6.54
CA ASP A 157 -10.77 -18.56 6.19
C ASP A 157 -12.19 -18.17 6.63
N PHE A 158 -12.34 -17.35 7.68
CA PHE A 158 -13.62 -17.00 8.30
C PHE A 158 -13.90 -15.50 8.39
N VAL A 159 -12.89 -14.65 8.30
CA VAL A 159 -13.00 -13.21 8.52
C VAL A 159 -12.57 -12.43 7.31
N THR A 160 -13.44 -11.51 6.88
CA THR A 160 -13.14 -10.51 5.84
C THR A 160 -12.42 -9.33 6.51
N VAL A 161 -11.27 -8.92 5.99
CA VAL A 161 -10.51 -7.79 6.54
C VAL A 161 -10.28 -6.73 5.49
N VAL A 162 -10.71 -5.51 5.78
CA VAL A 162 -10.61 -4.35 4.87
C VAL A 162 -9.73 -3.28 5.52
N VAL A 163 -8.63 -2.93 4.86
CA VAL A 163 -7.66 -1.95 5.36
C VAL A 163 -7.62 -0.67 4.53
N ASP A 164 -8.27 -0.67 3.37
CA ASP A 164 -8.22 0.41 2.39
C ASP A 164 -9.62 0.76 1.88
N PRO A 165 -10.05 2.02 1.91
CA PRO A 165 -11.34 2.45 1.37
C PRO A 165 -11.59 2.04 -0.09
N ALA A 166 -10.55 1.90 -0.90
CA ALA A 166 -10.66 1.46 -2.29
C ALA A 166 -11.25 0.05 -2.46
N ASP A 167 -11.25 -0.76 -1.40
CA ASP A 167 -11.81 -2.12 -1.43
C ASP A 167 -13.31 -2.18 -1.05
N TYR A 168 -13.91 -1.10 -0.54
CA TYR A 168 -15.32 -1.10 -0.06
C TYR A 168 -16.30 -1.54 -1.15
N GLY A 169 -16.21 -0.92 -2.33
CA GLY A 169 -17.09 -1.24 -3.46
C GLY A 169 -16.99 -2.72 -3.85
N ARG A 170 -15.76 -3.22 -4.01
CA ARG A 170 -15.51 -4.63 -4.36
C ARG A 170 -16.10 -5.61 -3.34
N VAL A 171 -15.94 -5.32 -2.05
CA VAL A 171 -16.48 -6.18 -0.98
C VAL A 171 -18.01 -6.19 -1.01
N LEU A 172 -18.65 -5.03 -1.16
CA LEU A 172 -20.12 -4.95 -1.25
C LEU A 172 -20.66 -5.66 -2.49
N ASP A 173 -20.01 -5.51 -3.64
CA ASP A 173 -20.42 -6.18 -4.88
C ASP A 173 -20.30 -7.69 -4.76
N GLU A 174 -19.25 -8.17 -4.11
CA GLU A 174 -19.07 -9.60 -3.85
C GLU A 174 -20.13 -10.13 -2.88
N MET A 175 -20.46 -9.39 -1.81
CA MET A 175 -21.53 -9.74 -0.88
C MET A 175 -22.90 -9.83 -1.56
N ARG A 176 -23.19 -8.99 -2.56
CA ARG A 176 -24.42 -9.06 -3.38
C ARG A 176 -24.52 -10.34 -4.17
N VAL A 177 -23.39 -10.81 -4.71
CA VAL A 177 -23.32 -12.02 -5.54
C VAL A 177 -23.35 -13.30 -4.69
N HIS A 178 -22.89 -13.24 -3.44
CA HIS A 178 -22.70 -14.39 -2.55
C HIS A 178 -23.56 -14.33 -1.28
N ASP A 179 -24.79 -13.84 -1.37
CA ASP A 179 -25.78 -13.82 -0.28
C ASP A 179 -25.21 -13.24 1.04
N GLY A 180 -24.49 -12.14 0.96
CA GLY A 180 -23.88 -11.43 2.10
C GLY A 180 -22.53 -11.98 2.55
N ALA A 181 -21.93 -12.88 1.79
CA ALA A 181 -20.60 -13.43 2.06
C ALA A 181 -19.53 -12.89 1.12
N THR A 182 -18.25 -13.10 1.44
CA THR A 182 -17.12 -12.94 0.54
C THR A 182 -16.48 -14.28 0.21
N THR A 183 -15.84 -14.39 -0.95
CA THR A 183 -15.14 -15.60 -1.33
C THR A 183 -13.83 -15.79 -0.54
N ARG A 184 -13.40 -17.04 -0.39
CA ARG A 184 -12.10 -17.34 0.22
C ARG A 184 -10.94 -16.66 -0.52
N ALA A 185 -10.99 -16.63 -1.84
CA ALA A 185 -9.97 -15.99 -2.67
C ALA A 185 -9.84 -14.50 -2.37
N SER A 186 -10.96 -13.78 -2.27
CA SER A 186 -10.99 -12.38 -1.88
C SER A 186 -10.47 -12.16 -0.46
N ARG A 187 -10.89 -12.97 0.51
CA ARG A 187 -10.37 -12.87 1.88
C ARG A 187 -8.86 -13.08 1.96
N GLN A 188 -8.30 -14.01 1.18
CA GLN A 188 -6.85 -14.22 1.11
C GLN A 188 -6.12 -13.02 0.50
N GLN A 189 -6.65 -12.41 -0.56
CA GLN A 189 -6.09 -11.20 -1.16
C GLN A 189 -6.12 -10.02 -0.19
N LEU A 190 -7.24 -9.82 0.50
CA LEU A 190 -7.39 -8.77 1.52
C LEU A 190 -6.43 -9.01 2.70
N ALA A 191 -6.28 -10.25 3.16
CA ALA A 191 -5.33 -10.60 4.21
C ALA A 191 -3.87 -10.33 3.79
N LEU A 192 -3.50 -10.65 2.54
CA LEU A 192 -2.19 -10.30 2.00
C LEU A 192 -1.97 -8.77 1.99
N LYS A 193 -3.00 -8.00 1.61
CA LYS A 193 -2.95 -6.53 1.64
C LYS A 193 -2.70 -6.01 3.05
N VAL A 194 -3.36 -6.58 4.07
CA VAL A 194 -3.10 -6.25 5.49
C VAL A 194 -1.64 -6.45 5.85
N PHE A 195 -1.04 -7.62 5.56
CA PHE A 195 0.35 -7.86 5.92
C PHE A 195 1.33 -6.94 5.18
N LYS A 196 1.03 -6.57 3.94
CA LYS A 196 1.80 -5.54 3.22
C LYS A 196 1.68 -4.17 3.88
N THR A 197 0.48 -3.79 4.32
CA THR A 197 0.22 -2.51 4.98
C THR A 197 0.90 -2.44 6.34
N THR A 198 0.76 -3.48 7.19
CA THR A 198 1.39 -3.49 8.52
C THR A 198 2.91 -3.56 8.44
N ALA A 199 3.48 -4.30 7.49
CA ALA A 199 4.92 -4.33 7.26
C ALA A 199 5.47 -2.96 6.82
N ALA A 200 4.75 -2.25 5.95
CA ALA A 200 5.11 -0.90 5.53
C ALA A 200 5.00 0.10 6.69
N TYR A 201 3.96 -0.04 7.52
CA TYR A 201 3.74 0.78 8.70
C TYR A 201 4.85 0.61 9.74
N ASP A 202 5.15 -0.63 10.12
CA ASP A 202 6.26 -0.94 11.05
C ASP A 202 7.62 -0.50 10.47
N GLY A 203 7.81 -0.64 9.16
CA GLY A 203 9.00 -0.16 8.46
C GLY A 203 9.18 1.35 8.52
N ALA A 204 8.08 2.12 8.40
CA ALA A 204 8.12 3.57 8.53
C ALA A 204 8.47 4.01 9.97
N ILE A 205 7.88 3.35 10.98
CA ILE A 205 8.19 3.59 12.39
C ILE A 205 9.67 3.28 12.67
N ALA A 206 10.14 2.11 12.25
CA ALA A 206 11.52 1.71 12.46
C ALA A 206 12.51 2.68 11.79
N THR A 207 12.23 3.09 10.56
CA THR A 207 13.06 4.06 9.83
C THR A 207 13.14 5.41 10.54
N TYR A 208 12.01 5.92 11.02
CA TYR A 208 11.96 7.17 11.77
C TYR A 208 12.73 7.06 13.08
N LEU A 209 12.49 6.01 13.88
CA LEU A 209 13.15 5.81 15.17
C LEU A 209 14.65 5.58 15.02
N SER A 210 15.11 4.85 14.02
CA SER A 210 16.55 4.71 13.73
C SER A 210 17.18 6.07 13.43
N GLY A 211 16.51 6.93 12.66
CA GLY A 211 16.98 8.29 12.40
C GLY A 211 17.08 9.18 13.65
N VAL A 212 16.32 8.87 14.69
CA VAL A 212 16.36 9.64 15.97
C VAL A 212 17.30 9.00 16.99
N VAL A 213 17.25 7.66 17.14
CA VAL A 213 17.95 6.94 18.22
C VAL A 213 19.40 6.60 17.83
N GLU A 214 19.64 6.24 16.57
CA GLU A 214 20.96 5.81 16.08
C GLU A 214 21.76 6.95 15.45
N ALA A 215 21.15 8.11 15.15
CA ALA A 215 21.79 9.22 14.45
C ALA A 215 23.10 9.72 15.11
N GLU A 216 23.21 9.63 16.43
CA GLU A 216 24.43 10.00 17.18
C GLU A 216 25.52 8.92 17.12
N GLN A 217 25.17 7.69 16.77
CA GLN A 217 26.08 6.53 16.82
C GLN A 217 26.64 6.16 15.45
N SER A 218 25.82 6.29 14.41
CA SER A 218 26.20 5.92 13.03
C SER A 218 25.47 6.77 11.99
N LYS A 219 26.19 7.11 10.92
CA LYS A 219 25.61 7.75 9.74
C LYS A 219 24.72 6.81 8.93
N PHE A 220 24.86 5.51 9.11
CA PHE A 220 24.12 4.48 8.40
C PHE A 220 23.43 3.56 9.40
N PRO A 221 22.12 3.25 9.20
CA PRO A 221 21.39 2.34 10.07
C PRO A 221 21.96 0.92 9.96
N GLU A 222 21.91 0.13 11.05
CA GLU A 222 22.29 -1.28 11.02
C GLU A 222 21.37 -2.12 10.11
N THR A 223 20.10 -1.74 10.01
CA THR A 223 19.12 -2.38 9.14
C THR A 223 18.45 -1.36 8.23
N LEU A 224 18.62 -1.51 6.91
CA LEU A 224 17.96 -0.68 5.91
C LEU A 224 16.66 -1.33 5.47
N LEU A 225 15.53 -0.66 5.70
CA LEU A 225 14.20 -1.07 5.22
C LEU A 225 13.82 -0.23 4.01
N VAL A 226 13.58 -0.88 2.88
CA VAL A 226 13.21 -0.20 1.62
C VAL A 226 11.80 -0.63 1.20
N LYS A 227 10.87 0.35 1.17
CA LYS A 227 9.53 0.20 0.60
C LYS A 227 9.57 0.64 -0.85
N ALA A 228 9.19 -0.25 -1.77
CA ALA A 228 9.03 0.08 -3.17
C ALA A 228 7.72 -0.51 -3.71
N ILE A 229 6.99 0.28 -4.50
CA ILE A 229 5.69 -0.08 -5.07
C ILE A 229 5.90 -0.38 -6.55
N LYS A 230 5.37 -1.52 -7.01
CA LYS A 230 5.45 -1.88 -8.42
C LYS A 230 4.64 -0.91 -9.26
N GLU A 231 5.31 -0.25 -10.20
CA GLU A 231 4.70 0.67 -11.15
C GLU A 231 4.25 -0.08 -12.41
N GLN A 232 5.14 -0.90 -12.98
CA GLN A 232 4.82 -1.67 -14.19
C GLN A 232 5.69 -2.92 -14.35
N ASP A 233 5.18 -3.88 -15.11
CA ASP A 233 5.97 -4.97 -15.65
C ASP A 233 6.75 -4.46 -16.87
N LEU A 234 8.03 -4.85 -16.97
CA LEU A 234 8.86 -4.50 -18.11
C LEU A 234 8.80 -5.60 -19.18
N ARG A 235 9.07 -5.20 -20.42
CA ARG A 235 9.02 -6.13 -21.55
C ARG A 235 10.02 -7.29 -21.39
N TYR A 236 11.21 -7.02 -20.86
CA TYR A 236 12.24 -7.97 -20.45
C TYR A 236 13.27 -7.29 -19.55
N GLY A 237 14.16 -8.06 -18.93
CA GLY A 237 15.25 -7.58 -18.10
C GLY A 237 16.45 -7.08 -18.88
N GLU A 238 17.66 -7.34 -18.37
CA GLU A 238 18.91 -7.03 -19.09
C GLU A 238 19.01 -7.86 -20.39
N ASN A 239 18.58 -9.11 -20.33
CA ASN A 239 18.53 -10.03 -21.48
C ASN A 239 17.08 -10.42 -21.80
N PRO A 240 16.76 -10.76 -23.06
CA PRO A 240 15.39 -11.03 -23.51
C PRO A 240 14.68 -12.16 -22.78
N GLN A 241 15.38 -13.12 -22.20
CA GLN A 241 14.82 -14.24 -21.45
C GLN A 241 14.52 -13.93 -19.99
N GLN A 242 14.92 -12.76 -19.49
CA GLN A 242 14.72 -12.34 -18.11
C GLN A 242 13.40 -11.59 -17.96
N SER A 243 12.67 -11.85 -16.89
CA SER A 243 11.55 -11.01 -16.46
C SER A 243 12.06 -9.85 -15.62
N ALA A 244 11.41 -8.70 -15.74
CA ALA A 244 11.73 -7.52 -14.93
C ALA A 244 10.47 -6.71 -14.62
N ALA A 245 10.54 -5.91 -13.57
CA ALA A 245 9.51 -4.96 -13.20
C ALA A 245 10.15 -3.66 -12.68
N PHE A 246 9.46 -2.56 -12.91
CA PHE A 246 9.86 -1.26 -12.41
C PHE A 246 9.12 -0.95 -11.10
N TYR A 247 9.86 -0.55 -10.09
CA TYR A 247 9.34 -0.18 -8.77
C TYR A 247 9.68 1.26 -8.45
N LYS A 248 8.73 1.95 -7.83
CA LYS A 248 8.86 3.32 -7.38
C LYS A 248 8.94 3.37 -5.86
N MET A 249 9.90 4.12 -5.34
CA MET A 249 9.94 4.45 -3.91
C MET A 249 8.95 5.58 -3.61
N PRO A 250 8.14 5.49 -2.54
CA PRO A 250 7.35 6.62 -2.07
C PRO A 250 8.24 7.83 -1.80
N GLY A 251 7.77 9.02 -2.16
CA GLY A 251 8.56 10.24 -1.99
C GLY A 251 9.71 10.43 -2.99
N ALA A 252 9.79 9.62 -4.05
CA ALA A 252 10.77 9.83 -5.11
C ALA A 252 10.73 11.28 -5.61
N PRO A 253 11.89 11.96 -5.77
CA PRO A 253 11.96 13.36 -6.20
C PRO A 253 11.16 13.60 -7.48
N ALA A 254 10.53 14.77 -7.60
CA ALA A 254 9.66 15.10 -8.75
C ALA A 254 10.35 14.89 -10.12
N HIS A 255 11.65 15.14 -10.16
CA HIS A 255 12.48 14.98 -11.35
C HIS A 255 12.99 13.55 -11.60
N SER A 256 12.68 12.60 -10.73
CA SER A 256 13.06 11.18 -10.88
C SER A 256 12.34 10.56 -12.07
N LEU A 257 13.02 9.68 -12.79
CA LEU A 257 12.42 8.84 -13.83
C LEU A 257 11.19 8.05 -13.32
N ALA A 258 11.16 7.74 -12.02
CA ALA A 258 10.00 7.11 -11.37
C ALA A 258 8.71 7.95 -11.43
N ASN A 259 8.79 9.25 -11.72
CA ASN A 259 7.66 10.16 -11.91
C ASN A 259 7.43 10.53 -13.38
N ALA A 260 8.20 9.96 -14.31
CA ALA A 260 8.05 10.24 -15.73
C ALA A 260 6.77 9.61 -16.31
N GLN A 261 6.17 10.28 -17.26
CA GLN A 261 5.02 9.79 -18.01
C GLN A 261 5.47 9.31 -19.39
N GLN A 262 5.20 8.04 -19.70
CA GLN A 262 5.38 7.55 -21.08
C GLN A 262 4.21 8.02 -21.94
N LEU A 263 4.46 8.89 -22.92
CA LEU A 263 3.41 9.44 -23.79
C LEU A 263 3.05 8.51 -24.93
N GLN A 264 4.02 7.77 -25.46
CA GLN A 264 3.82 6.83 -26.59
C GLN A 264 4.91 5.76 -26.64
N GLY A 265 4.75 4.82 -27.56
CA GLY A 265 5.73 3.78 -27.83
C GLY A 265 5.41 2.41 -27.21
N LYS A 266 6.33 1.47 -27.37
CA LYS A 266 6.22 0.11 -26.82
C LYS A 266 6.50 0.10 -25.32
N PRO A 267 6.00 -0.93 -24.59
CA PRO A 267 6.40 -1.13 -23.20
C PRO A 267 7.94 -1.15 -23.07
N LEU A 268 8.44 -0.49 -22.04
CA LEU A 268 9.88 -0.32 -21.83
C LEU A 268 10.52 -1.65 -21.40
N SER A 269 11.81 -1.80 -21.69
CA SER A 269 12.67 -2.84 -21.12
C SER A 269 13.52 -2.25 -19.99
N TYR A 270 14.19 -3.12 -19.23
CA TYR A 270 15.18 -2.71 -18.23
C TYR A 270 16.25 -1.78 -18.84
N ASN A 271 16.82 -2.16 -20.00
CA ASN A 271 17.84 -1.36 -20.67
C ASN A 271 17.33 0.02 -21.11
N ASN A 272 16.04 0.11 -21.55
CA ASN A 272 15.46 1.41 -21.86
C ASN A 272 15.40 2.31 -20.64
N LEU A 273 14.95 1.81 -19.48
CA LEU A 273 14.92 2.61 -18.25
C LEU A 273 16.31 3.00 -17.78
N LEU A 274 17.27 2.09 -17.84
CA LEU A 274 18.65 2.31 -17.42
C LEU A 274 19.30 3.41 -18.25
N ASP A 275 19.17 3.32 -19.58
CA ASP A 275 19.71 4.33 -20.49
C ASP A 275 18.96 5.68 -20.38
N THR A 276 17.63 5.64 -20.17
CA THR A 276 16.83 6.86 -19.99
C THR A 276 17.21 7.59 -18.69
N ASP A 277 17.39 6.87 -17.60
CA ASP A 277 17.78 7.46 -16.31
C ASP A 277 19.15 8.11 -16.40
N ALA A 278 20.11 7.43 -17.01
CA ALA A 278 21.46 7.98 -17.23
C ALA A 278 21.44 9.21 -18.16
N ALA A 279 20.69 9.17 -19.26
CA ALA A 279 20.58 10.29 -20.18
C ALA A 279 19.89 11.50 -19.55
N TRP A 280 18.81 11.24 -18.78
CA TRP A 280 18.08 12.27 -18.05
C TRP A 280 18.94 12.92 -16.95
N ALA A 281 19.67 12.12 -16.17
CA ALA A 281 20.60 12.64 -15.18
C ALA A 281 21.68 13.52 -15.82
N ALA A 282 22.27 13.06 -16.91
CA ALA A 282 23.34 13.79 -17.60
C ALA A 282 22.85 15.11 -18.22
N VAL A 283 21.68 15.14 -18.87
CA VAL A 283 21.21 16.38 -19.54
C VAL A 283 20.83 17.47 -18.54
N ARG A 284 20.44 17.06 -17.30
CA ARG A 284 20.08 18.00 -16.24
C ARG A 284 21.25 18.74 -15.60
N GLU A 285 22.47 18.30 -15.83
CA GLU A 285 23.69 19.02 -15.38
C GLU A 285 23.94 20.31 -16.15
N PHE A 286 23.19 20.58 -17.21
CA PHE A 286 23.37 21.77 -18.06
C PHE A 286 22.22 22.78 -17.87
N ASP A 287 22.58 24.03 -17.65
CA ASP A 287 21.61 25.14 -17.53
C ASP A 287 21.09 25.62 -18.89
N ASP A 288 21.91 25.60 -19.92
CA ASP A 288 21.54 26.03 -21.27
C ASP A 288 20.79 24.92 -22.04
N PRO A 289 20.09 25.24 -23.16
CA PRO A 289 19.45 24.24 -23.99
C PRO A 289 20.45 23.18 -24.45
N SER A 290 20.23 21.94 -24.02
CA SER A 290 21.20 20.84 -24.19
C SER A 290 20.51 19.54 -24.61
N VAL A 291 21.27 18.77 -25.39
CA VAL A 291 20.89 17.42 -25.85
C VAL A 291 22.00 16.43 -25.53
N ILE A 292 21.62 15.29 -24.98
CA ILE A 292 22.49 14.14 -24.78
C ILE A 292 21.95 12.97 -25.60
N ILE A 293 22.80 12.36 -26.41
CA ILE A 293 22.52 11.10 -27.08
C ILE A 293 23.34 10.02 -26.39
N LEU A 294 22.65 9.06 -25.80
CA LEU A 294 23.25 8.06 -24.91
C LEU A 294 22.94 6.64 -25.40
N LYS A 295 23.91 5.77 -25.34
CA LYS A 295 23.76 4.36 -25.67
C LYS A 295 24.62 3.52 -24.74
N HIS A 296 24.00 2.46 -24.15
CA HIS A 296 24.66 1.59 -23.16
C HIS A 296 25.30 2.41 -22.02
N GLN A 297 24.51 3.33 -21.46
CA GLN A 297 24.89 4.24 -20.36
C GLN A 297 26.06 5.18 -20.64
N ASN A 298 26.52 5.28 -21.88
CA ASN A 298 27.58 6.19 -22.28
C ASN A 298 27.09 7.20 -23.33
N PRO A 299 27.38 8.49 -23.18
CA PRO A 299 27.05 9.48 -24.19
C PRO A 299 27.93 9.27 -25.45
N CYS A 300 27.28 9.11 -26.59
CA CYS A 300 27.95 9.15 -27.89
C CYS A 300 27.88 10.54 -28.53
N GLY A 301 27.01 11.41 -28.00
CA GLY A 301 26.94 12.82 -28.39
C GLY A 301 26.36 13.68 -27.25
N SER A 302 26.98 14.85 -27.06
CA SER A 302 26.52 15.84 -26.09
C SER A 302 26.78 17.23 -26.62
N ALA A 303 25.79 18.11 -26.58
CA ALA A 303 25.97 19.48 -27.00
C ALA A 303 24.99 20.43 -26.31
N THR A 304 25.46 21.68 -26.18
CA THR A 304 24.71 22.85 -25.75
C THR A 304 24.68 23.85 -26.90
N ALA A 305 23.53 24.52 -27.11
CA ALA A 305 23.38 25.54 -28.14
C ALA A 305 22.32 26.58 -27.73
N GLU A 306 22.01 27.54 -28.62
CA GLU A 306 20.98 28.56 -28.38
C GLU A 306 19.55 27.93 -28.28
N ASN A 307 19.35 26.82 -28.95
CA ASN A 307 18.09 26.07 -28.93
C ASN A 307 18.37 24.56 -29.04
N VAL A 308 17.34 23.75 -28.75
CA VAL A 308 17.48 22.28 -28.70
C VAL A 308 17.65 21.63 -30.07
N VAL A 309 17.18 22.26 -31.14
CA VAL A 309 17.38 21.75 -32.53
C VAL A 309 18.85 21.82 -32.91
N GLU A 310 19.45 22.96 -32.70
CA GLU A 310 20.89 23.14 -32.95
C GLU A 310 21.75 22.26 -32.00
N ALA A 311 21.33 22.14 -30.72
CA ALA A 311 22.01 21.26 -29.78
C ALA A 311 21.94 19.79 -30.23
N TYR A 312 20.83 19.36 -30.81
CA TYR A 312 20.69 18.02 -31.36
C TYR A 312 21.61 17.79 -32.55
N ASP A 313 21.66 18.72 -33.53
CA ASP A 313 22.52 18.61 -34.71
C ASP A 313 23.98 18.48 -34.30
N ARG A 314 24.42 19.28 -33.34
CA ARG A 314 25.79 19.23 -32.80
C ARG A 314 26.06 17.91 -32.05
N ALA A 315 25.14 17.46 -31.20
CA ALA A 315 25.29 16.22 -30.48
C ALA A 315 25.31 15.00 -31.42
N PHE A 316 24.47 15.00 -32.45
CA PHE A 316 24.40 13.93 -33.45
C PHE A 316 25.70 13.90 -34.30
N ALA A 317 26.26 15.05 -34.61
CA ALA A 317 27.50 15.15 -35.38
C ALA A 317 28.74 14.59 -34.64
N CYS A 318 28.67 14.39 -33.31
CA CYS A 318 29.77 13.79 -32.56
C CYS A 318 30.05 12.34 -32.98
N ASP A 319 29.00 11.52 -33.09
CA ASP A 319 29.09 10.12 -33.56
C ASP A 319 27.74 9.65 -34.13
N PRO A 320 27.46 9.96 -35.42
CA PRO A 320 26.20 9.57 -36.05
C PRO A 320 25.96 8.07 -36.14
N ILE A 321 27.06 7.27 -36.15
CA ILE A 321 26.95 5.82 -36.26
C ILE A 321 26.45 5.23 -34.93
N SER A 322 27.04 5.65 -33.81
CA SER A 322 26.67 5.17 -32.48
C SER A 322 25.32 5.73 -32.03
N ALA A 323 24.89 6.88 -32.53
CA ALA A 323 23.62 7.51 -32.20
C ALA A 323 22.42 6.65 -32.61
N PHE A 324 22.55 5.80 -33.62
CA PHE A 324 21.47 4.92 -34.08
C PHE A 324 21.03 3.95 -32.96
N GLY A 325 19.73 4.00 -32.59
CA GLY A 325 19.17 3.20 -31.54
C GLY A 325 19.54 3.63 -30.12
N GLY A 326 20.09 4.80 -29.94
CA GLY A 326 20.34 5.44 -28.66
C GLY A 326 19.11 6.10 -28.06
N ILE A 327 19.25 6.58 -26.82
CA ILE A 327 18.27 7.41 -26.12
C ILE A 327 18.70 8.88 -26.28
N ILE A 328 17.76 9.75 -26.60
CA ILE A 328 17.96 11.18 -26.69
C ILE A 328 17.28 11.86 -25.51
N ALA A 329 18.03 12.57 -24.69
CA ALA A 329 17.50 13.39 -23.61
C ALA A 329 17.69 14.88 -23.91
N VAL A 330 16.66 15.67 -23.56
CA VAL A 330 16.60 17.12 -23.82
C VAL A 330 16.13 17.80 -22.52
N ASN A 331 16.78 18.93 -22.14
CA ASN A 331 16.45 19.66 -20.93
C ASN A 331 15.44 20.82 -21.12
N ARG A 332 14.83 20.92 -22.27
CA ARG A 332 13.82 21.94 -22.62
C ARG A 332 12.62 21.27 -23.29
N GLU A 333 11.55 22.03 -23.42
CA GLU A 333 10.41 21.64 -24.25
C GLU A 333 10.87 21.38 -25.70
N VAL A 334 10.37 20.27 -26.24
CA VAL A 334 10.78 19.81 -27.59
C VAL A 334 9.83 20.44 -28.61
N PRO A 335 10.31 21.30 -29.51
CA PRO A 335 9.49 21.88 -30.56
C PRO A 335 9.18 20.89 -31.67
N LEU A 336 8.13 21.16 -32.46
CA LEU A 336 7.67 20.24 -33.51
C LEU A 336 8.76 19.97 -34.58
N GLU A 337 9.64 20.92 -34.82
CA GLU A 337 10.74 20.79 -35.79
C GLU A 337 11.83 19.79 -35.34
N PHE A 338 11.82 19.42 -34.07
CA PHE A 338 12.76 18.43 -33.49
C PHE A 338 12.33 17.00 -33.86
N VAL A 339 11.04 16.75 -34.13
CA VAL A 339 10.45 15.43 -34.38
C VAL A 339 10.43 15.14 -35.88
#